data_0ff2b1aeade6696c05c139daf20c97db
#
_entry.id   0ff2b1aeade6696c05c139daf20c97db
#
_cell.length_a   1.000
_cell.length_b   1.000
_cell.length_c   1.000
_cell.angle_alpha   90.00
_cell.angle_beta   90.00
_cell.angle_gamma   90.00
#
_symmetry.space_group_name_H-M   'P 1'
#
loop_
_entity.id
_entity.type
_entity.pdbx_description
1 polymer ?
#
loop_
_entity_poly.entity_id
_entity_poly.type
_entity_poly.pdbx_seq_one_letter_code
_entity_poly.pdbx_strand_id
1 'polypeptide(L)'
;MILGIDTSTTIASVALVERGKIVGEESASDRVLSGGLAPAARANHAEVVLLLIDRLLGRAALVLADVAGFAVTIGPGSFTGLRIGLSTAKGLTYGVDAPVVGIPTLLALAARVNDHEGLICPLLDARKKEVYAALFRRTDQGLERISDDVVLSPEQVVESVRSVTDREACLFLGDGVWVYRNAIQAGLGDRALFNSGDSYPSTAAAAARLGEKKILSGEREAAGSLAPIYLRPSEAELKRRA
;
A
#
# COMPACT_ATOMS: atom_id res chain seq x y z
N MET A 1 -1.81 -15.05 -13.98
CA MET A 1 -1.05 -13.84 -13.62
C MET A 1 -1.93 -12.89 -12.83
N ILE A 2 -1.44 -12.24 -11.79
CA ILE A 2 -2.24 -11.32 -10.95
C ILE A 2 -1.72 -9.90 -11.16
N LEU A 3 -2.63 -8.97 -11.43
CA LEU A 3 -2.33 -7.55 -11.51
C LEU A 3 -2.60 -6.88 -10.15
N GLY A 4 -1.55 -6.36 -9.54
CA GLY A 4 -1.62 -5.53 -8.33
C GLY A 4 -1.77 -4.06 -8.68
N ILE A 5 -2.60 -3.35 -7.92
CA ILE A 5 -2.84 -1.90 -8.07
C ILE A 5 -2.74 -1.25 -6.69
N ASP A 6 -1.88 -0.25 -6.57
CA ASP A 6 -1.79 0.61 -5.39
C ASP A 6 -1.84 2.09 -5.76
N THR A 7 -2.78 2.79 -5.15
CA THR A 7 -2.95 4.24 -5.25
C THR A 7 -3.19 4.86 -3.87
N SER A 8 -2.89 4.11 -2.83
CA SER A 8 -3.18 4.49 -1.43
C SER A 8 -2.22 5.56 -0.88
N THR A 9 -1.07 5.76 -1.54
CA THR A 9 -0.02 6.70 -1.13
C THR A 9 0.17 7.81 -2.18
N THR A 10 1.23 8.60 -2.03
CA THR A 10 1.65 9.63 -3.01
C THR A 10 2.26 9.02 -4.28
N ILE A 11 2.56 7.72 -4.26
CA ILE A 11 3.12 6.99 -5.40
C ILE A 11 2.05 6.00 -5.87
N ALA A 12 1.56 6.17 -7.10
CA ALA A 12 0.77 5.15 -7.75
C ALA A 12 1.69 4.05 -8.29
N SER A 13 1.35 2.80 -8.07
CA SER A 13 2.11 1.66 -8.59
C SER A 13 1.20 0.55 -9.08
N VAL A 14 1.70 -0.21 -10.06
CA VAL A 14 1.08 -1.42 -10.59
C VAL A 14 2.13 -2.51 -10.76
N ALA A 15 1.76 -3.76 -10.61
CA ALA A 15 2.69 -4.87 -10.77
C ALA A 15 1.98 -6.13 -11.28
N LEU A 16 2.70 -6.93 -12.06
CA LEU A 16 2.29 -8.26 -12.47
C LEU A 16 3.06 -9.30 -11.67
N VAL A 17 2.34 -10.25 -11.11
CA VAL A 17 2.90 -11.37 -10.34
C VAL A 17 2.38 -12.69 -10.88
N GLU A 18 3.26 -13.66 -10.98
CA GLU A 18 2.94 -15.03 -11.31
C GLU A 18 3.72 -16.00 -10.43
N ARG A 19 3.02 -16.90 -9.75
CA ARG A 19 3.61 -17.89 -8.83
C ARG A 19 4.56 -17.27 -7.81
N GLY A 20 4.15 -16.15 -7.22
CA GLY A 20 4.91 -15.37 -6.24
C GLY A 20 6.08 -14.56 -6.81
N LYS A 21 6.38 -14.64 -8.11
CA LYS A 21 7.46 -13.90 -8.76
C LYS A 21 6.92 -12.63 -9.42
N ILE A 22 7.63 -11.53 -9.27
CA ILE A 22 7.33 -10.28 -9.97
C ILE A 22 7.75 -10.45 -11.44
N VAL A 23 6.81 -10.33 -12.35
CA VAL A 23 7.03 -10.33 -13.80
C VAL A 23 7.42 -8.94 -14.28
N GLY A 24 6.82 -7.91 -13.68
CA GLY A 24 7.14 -6.53 -13.94
C GLY A 24 6.41 -5.61 -12.96
N GLU A 25 6.90 -4.39 -12.84
CA GLU A 25 6.25 -3.34 -12.05
C GLU A 25 6.50 -1.96 -12.67
N GLU A 26 5.54 -1.07 -12.50
CA GLU A 26 5.58 0.33 -12.91
C GLU A 26 5.10 1.20 -11.77
N SER A 27 5.73 2.37 -11.60
CA SER A 27 5.32 3.34 -10.60
C SER A 27 5.48 4.77 -11.10
N ALA A 28 4.65 5.67 -10.59
CA ALA A 28 4.75 7.08 -10.86
C ALA A 28 4.39 7.89 -9.63
N SER A 29 5.21 8.89 -9.32
CA SER A 29 4.89 9.90 -8.33
C SER A 29 4.35 11.15 -9.01
N ASP A 30 3.58 11.96 -8.29
CA ASP A 30 3.08 13.27 -8.77
C ASP A 30 4.22 14.18 -9.28
N ARG A 31 5.45 13.99 -8.80
CA ARG A 31 6.64 14.74 -9.24
C ARG A 31 7.17 14.29 -10.60
N VAL A 32 7.09 13.01 -10.92
CA VAL A 32 7.62 12.46 -12.18
C VAL A 32 6.69 12.77 -13.35
N LEU A 33 5.39 12.83 -13.08
CA LEU A 33 4.37 13.10 -14.09
C LEU A 33 4.33 14.57 -14.53
N SER A 34 4.80 15.49 -13.69
CA SER A 34 4.87 16.90 -14.03
C SER A 34 6.02 17.27 -14.95
N GLY A 35 6.88 16.30 -15.36
CA GLY A 35 7.93 16.51 -16.38
C GLY A 35 8.86 17.71 -16.21
N GLY A 36 8.95 18.27 -15.00
CA GLY A 36 9.76 19.46 -14.72
C GLY A 36 9.30 20.76 -15.41
N LEU A 37 8.19 20.76 -16.12
CA LEU A 37 7.63 21.91 -16.83
C LEU A 37 6.24 22.27 -16.26
N ALA A 38 6.25 23.30 -15.41
CA ALA A 38 5.13 24.07 -14.87
C ALA A 38 4.25 23.41 -13.76
N PRO A 39 3.79 24.21 -12.76
CA PRO A 39 2.91 23.78 -11.69
C PRO A 39 1.44 23.80 -12.11
N ALA A 40 1.10 23.16 -13.22
CA ALA A 40 -0.27 23.20 -13.73
C ALA A 40 -0.67 21.83 -14.26
N ALA A 41 -1.54 21.23 -13.55
CA ALA A 41 -2.23 19.98 -13.70
C ALA A 41 -1.67 18.90 -12.76
N ARG A 42 -2.31 18.74 -11.63
CA ARG A 42 -2.27 17.51 -10.83
C ARG A 42 -2.63 16.38 -11.80
N ALA A 43 -1.66 15.60 -12.22
CA ALA A 43 -1.94 14.41 -13.01
C ALA A 43 -2.95 13.61 -12.20
N ASN A 44 -4.12 13.40 -12.77
CA ASN A 44 -5.19 12.69 -12.09
C ASN A 44 -4.72 11.25 -11.92
N HIS A 45 -4.56 10.77 -10.69
CA HIS A 45 -4.14 9.39 -10.40
C HIS A 45 -4.91 8.36 -11.26
N ALA A 46 -6.14 8.67 -11.67
CA ALA A 46 -6.95 7.79 -12.51
C ALA A 46 -6.35 7.60 -13.93
N GLU A 47 -5.89 8.67 -14.55
CA GLU A 47 -5.25 8.61 -15.87
C GLU A 47 -3.89 7.93 -15.79
N VAL A 48 -3.16 8.21 -14.70
CA VAL A 48 -1.84 7.63 -14.44
C VAL A 48 -1.89 6.13 -14.27
N VAL A 49 -2.79 5.62 -13.46
CA VAL A 49 -2.90 4.18 -13.17
C VAL A 49 -3.18 3.38 -14.44
N LEU A 50 -4.08 3.86 -15.31
CA LEU A 50 -4.38 3.19 -16.58
C LEU A 50 -3.17 3.20 -17.52
N LEU A 51 -2.42 4.31 -17.59
CA LEU A 51 -1.18 4.39 -18.36
C LEU A 51 -0.10 3.45 -17.85
N LEU A 52 0.04 3.31 -16.51
CA LEU A 52 0.99 2.37 -15.90
C LEU A 52 0.60 0.93 -16.25
N ILE A 53 -0.69 0.58 -16.20
CA ILE A 53 -1.18 -0.75 -16.55
C ILE A 53 -0.90 -1.04 -18.04
N ASP A 54 -1.23 -0.12 -18.95
CA ASP A 54 -0.99 -0.28 -20.38
C ASP A 54 0.50 -0.49 -20.68
N ARG A 55 1.38 0.32 -20.11
CA ARG A 55 2.84 0.17 -20.23
C ARG A 55 3.34 -1.17 -19.70
N LEU A 56 2.85 -1.56 -18.52
CA LEU A 56 3.27 -2.80 -17.87
C LEU A 56 2.87 -4.02 -18.72
N LEU A 57 1.63 -4.08 -19.20
CA LEU A 57 1.14 -5.13 -20.07
C LEU A 57 1.91 -5.15 -21.39
N GLY A 58 2.10 -3.98 -22.02
CA GLY A 58 2.87 -3.88 -23.27
C GLY A 58 4.32 -4.36 -23.15
N ARG A 59 5.02 -4.02 -22.04
CA ARG A 59 6.38 -4.52 -21.77
C ARG A 59 6.43 -6.03 -21.55
N ALA A 60 5.40 -6.59 -20.95
CA ALA A 60 5.28 -8.03 -20.75
C ALA A 60 4.78 -8.79 -21.99
N ALA A 61 4.47 -8.10 -23.09
CA ALA A 61 3.83 -8.63 -24.29
C ALA A 61 2.49 -9.34 -23.97
N LEU A 62 1.70 -8.76 -23.07
CA LEU A 62 0.41 -9.28 -22.59
C LEU A 62 -0.72 -8.33 -22.94
N VAL A 63 -1.93 -8.87 -22.92
CA VAL A 63 -3.18 -8.09 -22.98
C VAL A 63 -3.97 -8.28 -21.68
N LEU A 64 -4.97 -7.43 -21.44
CA LEU A 64 -5.77 -7.50 -20.21
C LEU A 64 -6.44 -8.86 -20.01
N ALA A 65 -6.80 -9.55 -21.08
CA ALA A 65 -7.39 -10.89 -21.04
C ALA A 65 -6.46 -11.99 -20.48
N ASP A 66 -5.15 -11.74 -20.42
CA ASP A 66 -4.16 -12.64 -19.83
C ASP A 66 -4.08 -12.50 -18.29
N VAL A 67 -4.75 -11.48 -17.73
CA VAL A 67 -4.79 -11.25 -16.28
C VAL A 67 -5.84 -12.16 -15.67
N ALA A 68 -5.39 -13.09 -14.81
CA ALA A 68 -6.25 -14.08 -14.16
C ALA A 68 -6.89 -13.57 -12.86
N GLY A 69 -6.53 -12.36 -12.40
CA GLY A 69 -7.12 -11.76 -11.21
C GLY A 69 -6.46 -10.43 -10.84
N PHE A 70 -7.14 -9.68 -9.97
CA PHE A 70 -6.75 -8.36 -9.53
C PHE A 70 -6.59 -8.30 -8.01
N ALA A 71 -5.56 -7.59 -7.55
CA ALA A 71 -5.35 -7.27 -6.15
C ALA A 71 -5.22 -5.75 -6.01
N VAL A 72 -6.04 -5.13 -5.19
CA VAL A 72 -6.03 -3.67 -5.02
C VAL A 72 -5.89 -3.31 -3.56
N THR A 73 -5.07 -2.29 -3.25
CA THR A 73 -4.99 -1.76 -1.88
C THR A 73 -6.29 -1.05 -1.54
N ILE A 74 -6.86 -1.40 -0.36
CA ILE A 74 -8.16 -0.89 0.08
C ILE A 74 -8.08 0.11 1.25
N GLY A 75 -6.90 0.43 1.73
CA GLY A 75 -6.69 1.35 2.84
C GLY A 75 -6.02 0.71 4.06
N PRO A 76 -5.69 1.58 5.04
CA PRO A 76 -5.84 3.03 5.06
C PRO A 76 -4.92 3.74 4.07
N GLY A 77 -5.20 5.03 3.78
CA GLY A 77 -4.37 5.84 2.89
C GLY A 77 -5.12 7.05 2.31
N SER A 78 -4.64 7.55 1.18
CA SER A 78 -5.24 8.67 0.45
C SER A 78 -6.69 8.38 0.08
N PHE A 79 -7.63 9.19 0.57
CA PHE A 79 -9.06 9.05 0.32
C PHE A 79 -9.40 9.03 -1.19
N THR A 80 -8.82 9.97 -1.94
CA THR A 80 -8.99 10.05 -3.40
C THR A 80 -8.29 8.89 -4.09
N GLY A 81 -7.06 8.59 -3.70
CA GLY A 81 -6.27 7.52 -4.27
C GLY A 81 -6.97 6.16 -4.15
N LEU A 82 -7.43 5.79 -2.95
CA LEU A 82 -8.14 4.53 -2.71
C LEU A 82 -9.38 4.37 -3.62
N ARG A 83 -10.15 5.42 -3.80
CA ARG A 83 -11.31 5.38 -4.71
C ARG A 83 -10.91 5.17 -6.16
N ILE A 84 -9.82 5.80 -6.59
CA ILE A 84 -9.31 5.65 -7.95
C ILE A 84 -8.87 4.20 -8.18
N GLY A 85 -8.02 3.64 -7.31
CA GLY A 85 -7.55 2.27 -7.43
C GLY A 85 -8.69 1.25 -7.45
N LEU A 86 -9.62 1.38 -6.50
CA LEU A 86 -10.80 0.53 -6.42
C LEU A 86 -11.69 0.64 -7.65
N SER A 87 -11.97 1.84 -8.13
CA SER A 87 -12.80 2.04 -9.32
C SER A 87 -12.13 1.48 -10.58
N THR A 88 -10.82 1.65 -10.70
CA THR A 88 -10.02 1.07 -11.78
C THR A 88 -10.07 -0.46 -11.74
N ALA A 89 -9.77 -1.06 -10.59
CA ALA A 89 -9.83 -2.52 -10.43
C ALA A 89 -11.22 -3.07 -10.78
N LYS A 90 -12.30 -2.46 -10.25
CA LYS A 90 -13.68 -2.83 -10.57
C LYS A 90 -13.99 -2.73 -12.07
N GLY A 91 -13.59 -1.63 -12.72
CA GLY A 91 -13.80 -1.45 -14.14
C GLY A 91 -13.10 -2.53 -14.99
N LEU A 92 -11.86 -2.86 -14.65
CA LEU A 92 -11.08 -3.88 -15.34
C LEU A 92 -11.67 -5.28 -15.16
N THR A 93 -12.14 -5.63 -13.95
CA THR A 93 -12.77 -6.94 -13.70
C THR A 93 -14.01 -7.17 -14.55
N TYR A 94 -14.82 -6.15 -14.82
CA TYR A 94 -15.98 -6.27 -15.72
C TYR A 94 -15.57 -6.58 -17.18
N GLY A 95 -14.37 -6.15 -17.58
CA GLY A 95 -13.87 -6.39 -18.94
C GLY A 95 -13.38 -7.81 -19.21
N VAL A 96 -12.96 -8.54 -18.16
CA VAL A 96 -12.28 -9.86 -18.30
C VAL A 96 -12.86 -10.96 -17.40
N ASP A 97 -13.92 -10.69 -16.68
CA ASP A 97 -14.58 -11.63 -15.74
C ASP A 97 -13.59 -12.34 -14.78
N ALA A 98 -12.61 -11.59 -14.27
CA ALA A 98 -11.58 -12.12 -13.40
C ALA A 98 -11.86 -11.75 -11.93
N PRO A 99 -11.45 -12.59 -10.94
CA PRO A 99 -11.63 -12.31 -9.53
C PRO A 99 -10.84 -11.06 -9.10
N VAL A 100 -11.36 -10.36 -8.11
CA VAL A 100 -10.68 -9.23 -7.46
C VAL A 100 -10.66 -9.46 -5.95
N VAL A 101 -9.57 -9.04 -5.30
CA VAL A 101 -9.42 -9.07 -3.84
C VAL A 101 -8.84 -7.77 -3.31
N GLY A 102 -9.37 -7.34 -2.16
CA GLY A 102 -8.87 -6.20 -1.42
C GLY A 102 -7.70 -6.58 -0.50
N ILE A 103 -6.67 -5.73 -0.50
CA ILE A 103 -5.48 -5.90 0.33
C ILE A 103 -5.31 -4.69 1.25
N PRO A 104 -5.29 -4.86 2.59
CA PRO A 104 -5.00 -3.76 3.50
C PRO A 104 -3.65 -3.11 3.19
N THR A 105 -3.60 -1.79 3.10
CA THR A 105 -2.40 -1.06 2.66
C THR A 105 -1.20 -1.29 3.58
N LEU A 106 -1.41 -1.23 4.91
CA LEU A 106 -0.32 -1.43 5.87
C LEU A 106 0.23 -2.87 5.81
N LEU A 107 -0.63 -3.86 5.55
CA LEU A 107 -0.19 -5.24 5.30
C LEU A 107 0.66 -5.33 4.02
N ALA A 108 0.22 -4.70 2.93
CA ALA A 108 0.99 -4.68 1.69
C ALA A 108 2.35 -4.01 1.89
N LEU A 109 2.41 -2.89 2.62
CA LEU A 109 3.66 -2.23 2.97
C LEU A 109 4.60 -3.14 3.79
N ALA A 110 4.11 -3.78 4.84
CA ALA A 110 4.92 -4.70 5.64
C ALA A 110 5.39 -5.91 4.83
N ALA A 111 4.57 -6.40 3.90
CA ALA A 111 4.90 -7.54 3.05
C ALA A 111 5.98 -7.24 1.99
N ARG A 112 6.32 -5.97 1.72
CA ARG A 112 7.45 -5.58 0.86
C ARG A 112 8.80 -6.02 1.43
N VAL A 113 8.91 -6.02 2.75
CA VAL A 113 10.15 -6.31 3.49
C VAL A 113 10.40 -7.82 3.45
N ASN A 114 11.53 -8.26 2.92
CA ASN A 114 11.87 -9.68 2.79
C ASN A 114 13.15 -10.07 3.54
N ASP A 115 13.98 -9.11 3.91
CA ASP A 115 15.35 -9.25 4.41
C ASP A 115 15.52 -8.76 5.87
N HIS A 116 14.41 -8.52 6.56
CA HIS A 116 14.40 -8.13 7.98
C HIS A 116 13.55 -9.12 8.77
N GLU A 117 14.12 -9.74 9.78
CA GLU A 117 13.40 -10.51 10.81
C GLU A 117 13.12 -9.60 12.01
N GLY A 118 11.95 -9.77 12.62
CA GLY A 118 11.51 -8.99 13.77
C GLY A 118 10.35 -8.05 13.48
N LEU A 119 10.23 -6.99 14.28
CA LEU A 119 9.10 -6.05 14.20
C LEU A 119 9.21 -5.13 12.99
N ILE A 120 8.07 -4.94 12.34
CA ILE A 120 7.86 -4.04 11.19
C ILE A 120 6.67 -3.16 11.49
N CYS A 121 6.84 -1.86 11.37
CA CYS A 121 5.79 -0.87 11.56
C CYS A 121 5.64 0.01 10.30
N PRO A 122 4.76 -0.33 9.36
CA PRO A 122 4.41 0.57 8.28
C PRO A 122 3.71 1.81 8.82
N LEU A 123 4.09 2.98 8.31
CA LEU A 123 3.57 4.29 8.68
C LEU A 123 3.13 5.06 7.44
N LEU A 124 1.88 5.51 7.41
CA LEU A 124 1.39 6.45 6.41
C LEU A 124 0.99 7.77 7.08
N ASP A 125 1.31 8.90 6.45
CA ASP A 125 0.93 10.21 6.98
C ASP A 125 -0.60 10.39 6.93
N ALA A 126 -1.23 10.37 8.12
CA ALA A 126 -2.67 10.60 8.28
C ALA A 126 -3.02 12.09 8.38
N ARG A 127 -2.05 12.99 8.17
CA ARG A 127 -2.14 14.43 8.41
C ARG A 127 -2.40 14.75 9.89
N LYS A 128 -2.50 16.06 10.22
CA LYS A 128 -2.82 16.56 11.58
C LYS A 128 -1.90 16.01 12.69
N LYS A 129 -0.63 15.77 12.36
CA LYS A 129 0.40 15.19 13.25
C LYS A 129 0.09 13.77 13.71
N GLU A 130 -0.56 12.97 12.87
CA GLU A 130 -0.89 11.58 13.12
C GLU A 130 -0.50 10.70 11.94
N VAL A 131 -0.39 9.41 12.19
CA VAL A 131 -0.06 8.37 11.22
C VAL A 131 -1.09 7.26 11.25
N TYR A 132 -1.33 6.63 10.10
CA TYR A 132 -1.88 5.29 10.07
C TYR A 132 -0.74 4.31 10.32
N ALA A 133 -0.92 3.43 11.29
CA ALA A 133 0.09 2.46 11.70
C ALA A 133 -0.53 1.10 12.04
N ALA A 134 0.27 0.06 11.91
CA ALA A 134 0.02 -1.26 12.46
C ALA A 134 1.36 -1.93 12.75
N LEU A 135 1.38 -2.89 13.67
CA LEU A 135 2.56 -3.70 13.96
C LEU A 135 2.44 -5.08 13.33
N PHE A 136 3.53 -5.50 12.73
CA PHE A 136 3.72 -6.82 12.17
C PHE A 136 5.01 -7.43 12.70
N ARG A 137 5.11 -8.76 12.66
CA ARG A 137 6.35 -9.48 12.91
C ARG A 137 6.66 -10.40 11.74
N ARG A 138 7.88 -10.32 11.26
CA ARG A 138 8.40 -11.26 10.26
C ARG A 138 9.25 -12.30 10.96
N THR A 139 8.97 -13.56 10.63
CA THR A 139 9.73 -14.74 11.05
C THR A 139 10.04 -15.58 9.82
N ASP A 140 10.78 -16.65 9.99
CA ASP A 140 11.00 -17.71 8.98
C ASP A 140 9.70 -18.32 8.46
N GLN A 141 8.64 -18.31 9.27
CA GLN A 141 7.31 -18.82 8.91
C GLN A 141 6.44 -17.82 8.14
N GLY A 142 6.85 -16.55 8.07
CA GLY A 142 6.13 -15.53 7.33
C GLY A 142 5.91 -14.21 8.07
N LEU A 143 4.94 -13.45 7.61
CA LEU A 143 4.54 -12.17 8.17
C LEU A 143 3.26 -12.35 9.00
N GLU A 144 3.36 -12.08 10.30
CA GLU A 144 2.27 -12.12 11.26
C GLU A 144 1.82 -10.70 11.60
N ARG A 145 0.50 -10.47 11.70
CA ARG A 145 -0.06 -9.21 12.20
C ARG A 145 -0.11 -9.23 13.73
N ILE A 146 0.46 -8.20 14.36
CA ILE A 146 0.50 -8.03 15.82
C ILE A 146 -0.60 -7.07 16.30
N SER A 147 -0.92 -6.02 15.53
CA SER A 147 -1.97 -5.06 15.89
C SER A 147 -2.90 -4.75 14.73
N ASP A 148 -4.08 -4.21 15.05
CA ASP A 148 -4.98 -3.65 14.06
C ASP A 148 -4.42 -2.39 13.42
N ASP A 149 -5.00 -2.00 12.29
CA ASP A 149 -4.73 -0.72 11.65
C ASP A 149 -5.36 0.40 12.49
N VAL A 150 -4.54 1.36 12.95
CA VAL A 150 -4.97 2.45 13.84
C VAL A 150 -4.45 3.81 13.39
N VAL A 151 -5.07 4.88 13.91
CA VAL A 151 -4.57 6.25 13.79
C VAL A 151 -3.92 6.63 15.11
N LEU A 152 -2.65 7.01 15.09
CA LEU A 152 -1.86 7.31 16.28
C LEU A 152 -1.03 8.57 16.08
N SER A 153 -0.66 9.24 17.17
CA SER A 153 0.45 10.18 17.15
C SER A 153 1.80 9.43 17.08
N PRO A 154 2.89 10.06 16.64
CA PRO A 154 4.21 9.44 16.65
C PRO A 154 4.64 8.91 18.03
N GLU A 155 4.27 9.61 19.10
CA GLU A 155 4.55 9.22 20.48
C GLU A 155 3.79 7.93 20.86
N GLN A 156 2.51 7.83 20.45
CA GLN A 156 1.72 6.62 20.66
C GLN A 156 2.23 5.44 19.85
N VAL A 157 2.82 5.66 18.65
CA VAL A 157 3.52 4.61 17.91
C VAL A 157 4.71 4.08 18.70
N VAL A 158 5.51 4.96 19.31
CA VAL A 158 6.63 4.59 20.19
C VAL A 158 6.14 3.72 21.36
N GLU A 159 5.06 4.13 22.02
CA GLU A 159 4.45 3.37 23.11
C GLU A 159 3.94 2.01 22.65
N SER A 160 3.32 1.94 21.46
CA SER A 160 2.84 0.67 20.89
C SER A 160 4.00 -0.30 20.62
N VAL A 161 5.14 0.16 20.12
CA VAL A 161 6.33 -0.67 19.96
C VAL A 161 6.87 -1.14 21.31
N ARG A 162 6.95 -0.24 22.30
CA ARG A 162 7.41 -0.56 23.66
C ARG A 162 6.52 -1.58 24.36
N SER A 163 5.21 -1.54 24.12
CA SER A 163 4.28 -2.50 24.73
C SER A 163 4.47 -3.93 24.21
N VAL A 164 5.03 -4.09 22.99
CA VAL A 164 5.32 -5.40 22.40
C VAL A 164 6.71 -5.89 22.82
N THR A 165 7.68 -4.97 22.93
CA THR A 165 9.07 -5.34 23.28
C THR A 165 9.88 -4.14 23.79
N ASP A 166 10.74 -4.40 24.78
CA ASP A 166 11.72 -3.42 25.27
C ASP A 166 13.10 -3.57 24.62
N ARG A 167 13.33 -4.63 23.85
CA ARG A 167 14.67 -5.02 23.38
C ARG A 167 14.79 -5.11 21.87
N GLU A 168 13.73 -5.54 21.20
CA GLU A 168 13.73 -5.77 19.75
C GLU A 168 13.71 -4.45 18.98
N ALA A 169 14.48 -4.37 17.92
CA ALA A 169 14.40 -3.25 16.97
C ALA A 169 13.12 -3.35 16.13
N CYS A 170 12.60 -2.19 15.72
CA CYS A 170 11.44 -2.09 14.86
C CYS A 170 11.82 -1.38 13.56
N LEU A 171 11.53 -2.00 12.43
CA LEU A 171 11.74 -1.42 11.11
C LEU A 171 10.52 -0.60 10.70
N PHE A 172 10.74 0.70 10.50
CA PHE A 172 9.73 1.65 10.03
C PHE A 172 9.87 1.90 8.54
N LEU A 173 8.74 1.88 7.81
CA LEU A 173 8.68 2.17 6.38
C LEU A 173 7.37 2.88 6.02
N GLY A 174 7.30 3.45 4.81
CA GLY A 174 6.15 4.23 4.33
C GLY A 174 6.40 5.73 4.38
N ASP A 175 5.47 6.52 3.82
CA ASP A 175 5.64 7.97 3.67
C ASP A 175 5.56 8.74 5.00
N GLY A 176 4.91 8.19 6.02
CA GLY A 176 4.90 8.75 7.37
C GLY A 176 6.29 8.80 8.01
N VAL A 177 7.22 7.94 7.60
CA VAL A 177 8.61 7.96 8.10
C VAL A 177 9.30 9.27 7.76
N TRP A 178 9.10 9.82 6.56
CA TRP A 178 9.73 11.07 6.15
C TRP A 178 9.34 12.26 7.02
N VAL A 179 8.14 12.25 7.54
CA VAL A 179 7.59 13.33 8.36
C VAL A 179 7.94 13.16 9.84
N TYR A 180 7.89 11.92 10.35
CA TYR A 180 7.91 11.67 11.80
C TYR A 180 9.14 10.91 12.30
N ARG A 181 10.14 10.67 11.45
CA ARG A 181 11.37 9.96 11.78
C ARG A 181 12.01 10.46 13.08
N ASN A 182 12.15 11.78 13.21
CA ASN A 182 12.85 12.37 14.35
C ASN A 182 12.12 12.09 15.68
N ALA A 183 10.79 12.15 15.70
CA ALA A 183 9.99 11.85 16.88
C ALA A 183 10.11 10.37 17.29
N ILE A 184 10.05 9.47 16.32
CA ILE A 184 10.20 8.02 16.54
C ILE A 184 11.62 7.69 17.02
N GLN A 185 12.64 8.27 16.38
CA GLN A 185 14.05 8.09 16.76
C GLN A 185 14.32 8.59 18.18
N ALA A 186 13.75 9.75 18.56
CA ALA A 186 13.89 10.28 19.91
C ALA A 186 13.26 9.34 20.96
N GLY A 187 12.17 8.66 20.61
CA GLY A 187 11.49 7.74 21.51
C GLY A 187 12.13 6.35 21.62
N LEU A 188 12.65 5.79 20.55
CA LEU A 188 13.16 4.42 20.50
C LEU A 188 14.69 4.32 20.42
N GLY A 189 15.40 5.41 20.16
CA GLY A 189 16.86 5.40 20.00
C GLY A 189 17.28 4.46 18.86
N ASP A 190 18.32 3.68 19.10
CA ASP A 190 18.91 2.75 18.11
C ASP A 190 17.98 1.57 17.74
N ARG A 191 16.88 1.42 18.45
CA ARG A 191 15.86 0.41 18.11
C ARG A 191 14.94 0.85 16.96
N ALA A 192 14.95 2.13 16.59
CA ALA A 192 14.22 2.61 15.42
C ALA A 192 15.07 2.41 14.16
N LEU A 193 14.75 1.41 13.37
CA LEU A 193 15.34 1.19 12.06
C LEU A 193 14.45 1.81 10.99
N PHE A 194 15.04 2.46 9.99
CA PHE A 194 14.28 3.12 8.94
C PHE A 194 14.72 2.65 7.57
N ASN A 195 13.75 2.26 6.77
CA ASN A 195 14.00 1.97 5.36
C ASN A 195 13.82 3.22 4.51
N SER A 196 14.77 3.46 3.61
CA SER A 196 14.74 4.56 2.64
C SER A 196 13.74 4.38 1.49
N GLY A 197 13.06 3.22 1.44
CA GLY A 197 11.95 2.99 0.49
C GLY A 197 12.34 2.44 -0.88
N ASP A 198 13.56 2.70 -1.35
CA ASP A 198 13.97 2.37 -2.73
C ASP A 198 14.48 0.92 -2.91
N SER A 199 14.69 0.21 -1.81
CA SER A 199 15.28 -1.15 -1.82
C SER A 199 14.27 -2.28 -1.94
N TYR A 200 12.98 -2.00 -1.85
CA TYR A 200 11.92 -3.02 -1.85
C TYR A 200 11.01 -2.90 -3.07
N PRO A 201 10.38 -4.01 -3.49
CA PRO A 201 9.35 -4.01 -4.52
C PRO A 201 8.25 -2.99 -4.23
N SER A 202 7.50 -2.57 -5.25
CA SER A 202 6.39 -1.63 -5.08
C SER A 202 5.30 -2.19 -4.15
N THR A 203 4.47 -1.33 -3.58
CA THR A 203 3.31 -1.76 -2.78
C THR A 203 2.36 -2.59 -3.62
N ALA A 204 2.21 -2.27 -4.92
CA ALA A 204 1.40 -3.05 -5.85
C ALA A 204 1.95 -4.48 -6.04
N ALA A 205 3.27 -4.66 -6.09
CA ALA A 205 3.87 -5.99 -6.20
C ALA A 205 3.60 -6.84 -4.95
N ALA A 206 3.70 -6.25 -3.76
CA ALA A 206 3.34 -6.92 -2.52
C ALA A 206 1.85 -7.24 -2.46
N ALA A 207 0.98 -6.30 -2.87
CA ALA A 207 -0.46 -6.53 -2.96
C ALA A 207 -0.80 -7.66 -3.95
N ALA A 208 -0.14 -7.71 -5.12
CA ALA A 208 -0.32 -8.79 -6.09
C ALA A 208 0.07 -10.16 -5.52
N ARG A 209 1.19 -10.27 -4.81
CA ARG A 209 1.62 -11.52 -4.15
C ARG A 209 0.64 -11.99 -3.07
N LEU A 210 0.14 -11.06 -2.26
CA LEU A 210 -0.88 -11.36 -1.26
C LEU A 210 -2.20 -11.75 -1.92
N GLY A 211 -2.60 -11.04 -2.97
CA GLY A 211 -3.80 -11.31 -3.73
C GLY A 211 -3.75 -12.64 -4.46
N GLU A 212 -2.59 -13.03 -5.01
CA GLU A 212 -2.41 -14.34 -5.62
C GLU A 212 -2.69 -15.47 -4.62
N LYS A 213 -2.16 -15.36 -3.40
CA LYS A 213 -2.43 -16.34 -2.34
C LYS A 213 -3.92 -16.42 -1.99
N LYS A 214 -4.58 -15.27 -1.83
CA LYS A 214 -6.02 -15.20 -1.54
C LYS A 214 -6.86 -15.83 -2.65
N ILE A 215 -6.58 -15.48 -3.91
CA ILE A 215 -7.32 -16.03 -5.06
C ILE A 215 -7.11 -17.53 -5.18
N LEU A 216 -5.87 -18.02 -4.97
CA LEU A 216 -5.57 -19.45 -5.01
C LEU A 216 -6.21 -20.24 -3.85
N SER A 217 -6.41 -19.61 -2.68
CA SER A 217 -7.19 -20.20 -1.58
C SER A 217 -8.70 -20.18 -1.79
N GLY A 218 -9.16 -19.63 -2.92
CA GLY A 218 -10.58 -19.55 -3.26
C GLY A 218 -11.29 -18.30 -2.77
N GLU A 219 -10.57 -17.37 -2.14
CA GLU A 219 -11.14 -16.07 -1.75
C GLU A 219 -11.49 -15.25 -3.00
N ARG A 220 -12.74 -14.82 -3.07
CA ARG A 220 -13.25 -13.96 -4.15
C ARG A 220 -14.18 -12.93 -3.54
N GLU A 221 -13.95 -11.68 -3.86
CA GLU A 221 -14.88 -10.61 -3.50
C GLU A 221 -15.68 -10.22 -4.73
N ALA A 222 -16.99 -10.01 -4.57
CA ALA A 222 -17.75 -9.40 -5.65
C ALA A 222 -17.19 -7.99 -5.88
N ALA A 223 -16.90 -7.62 -7.13
CA ALA A 223 -16.35 -6.31 -7.44
C ALA A 223 -17.20 -5.16 -6.85
N GLY A 224 -18.53 -5.35 -6.79
CA GLY A 224 -19.45 -4.39 -6.19
C GLY A 224 -19.28 -4.20 -4.68
N SER A 225 -18.90 -5.25 -3.94
CA SER A 225 -18.76 -5.22 -2.47
C SER A 225 -17.42 -4.65 -1.98
N LEU A 226 -16.40 -4.62 -2.83
CA LEU A 226 -15.12 -4.00 -2.48
C LEU A 226 -15.31 -2.54 -2.07
N ALA A 227 -14.89 -2.20 -0.87
CA ALA A 227 -15.00 -0.86 -0.32
C ALA A 227 -13.68 -0.43 0.33
N PRO A 228 -13.35 0.86 0.33
CA PRO A 228 -12.16 1.33 1.02
C PRO A 228 -12.35 1.25 2.53
N ILE A 229 -11.26 0.93 3.23
CA ILE A 229 -11.19 0.99 4.70
C ILE A 229 -10.80 2.42 5.09
N TYR A 230 -11.74 3.13 5.70
CA TYR A 230 -11.52 4.45 6.24
C TYR A 230 -11.42 4.39 7.76
N LEU A 231 -10.23 4.63 8.31
CA LEU A 231 -10.02 4.77 9.76
C LEU A 231 -10.45 6.15 10.28
N ARG A 232 -10.70 7.09 9.37
CA ARG A 232 -11.24 8.43 9.65
C ARG A 232 -12.31 8.80 8.65
N PRO A 233 -13.30 9.60 9.06
CA PRO A 233 -14.21 10.28 8.14
C PRO A 233 -13.42 11.20 7.21
N SER A 234 -13.92 11.39 5.98
CA SER A 234 -13.35 12.38 5.07
C SER A 234 -13.48 13.81 5.64
N GLU A 235 -12.61 14.72 5.20
CA GLU A 235 -12.74 16.14 5.59
C GLU A 235 -14.08 16.74 5.19
N ALA A 236 -14.68 16.27 4.09
CA ALA A 236 -16.00 16.70 3.65
C ALA A 236 -17.12 16.23 4.60
N GLU A 237 -17.00 15.02 5.15
CA GLU A 237 -17.94 14.50 6.16
C GLU A 237 -17.79 15.22 7.50
N LEU A 238 -16.55 15.54 7.90
CA LEU A 238 -16.29 16.32 9.12
C LEU A 238 -16.86 17.72 9.03
N LYS A 239 -16.74 18.41 7.88
CA LYS A 239 -17.31 19.73 7.65
C LYS A 239 -18.85 19.76 7.60
N ARG A 240 -19.49 18.63 7.32
CA ARG A 240 -20.98 18.52 7.35
C ARG A 240 -21.53 18.30 8.76
N ARG A 241 -20.69 17.86 9.70
CA ARG A 241 -21.07 17.60 11.10
C ARG A 241 -20.76 18.77 12.04
N ALA A 242 -19.99 19.76 11.58
CA ALA A 242 -19.68 21.02 12.26
C ALA A 242 -20.62 22.13 11.82
#